data_9fb1e6bc9946e5d46546b512bb4f6de6
#
_entry.id   9fb1e6bc9946e5d46546b512bb4f6de6
#
_cell.length_a   1.000
_cell.length_b   1.000
_cell.length_c   1.000
_cell.angle_alpha   90.00
_cell.angle_beta   90.00
_cell.angle_gamma   90.00
#
_symmetry.space_group_name_H-M   'P 1'
#
loop_
_entity.id
_entity.type
_entity.pdbx_description
1 polymer ?
#
loop_
_entity_poly.entity_id
_entity_poly.type
_entity_poly.pdbx_seq_one_letter_code
_entity_poly.pdbx_strand_id
1 'polypeptide(L)'
;MISAQQTGTLCILILVVAGVFIAGCTDETGPAPTTEPTATPTATVMPAGEVSIGYVLWDSEIASTNVLKTVYEQAGYDVELKAVDAGPLYQALADGQVDMSVSSWMPTTHDAYWDTYGDDIDMVGTNLEGAKIGLVVPRYVKIDSIEELNNVTDQFDGKIIGIEPGAGIMAATERAIEEYGLDYTLVPSSSAAMAAQLTDAYENYEWIVVTGWTPHWKFVRFDLKYLDDPKGVYGGEEYIASLARQGFSEDNPEAYAILERFGWESSDMEEVMLAIEDGATPEDAAQAWVDANQDRVIYWINR
;
A
#
# COMPACT_ATOMS: atom_id res chain seq x y z
N MET A 1 -51.50 11.58 -20.48
CA MET A 1 -52.35 12.42 -19.62
C MET A 1 -51.43 13.05 -18.60
N ILE A 2 -51.02 14.30 -18.86
CA ILE A 2 -51.35 15.55 -18.15
C ILE A 2 -50.64 15.57 -16.76
N SER A 3 -49.52 16.29 -16.66
CA SER A 3 -49.35 17.72 -16.30
C SER A 3 -49.39 17.99 -14.80
N ALA A 4 -48.38 18.58 -14.24
CA ALA A 4 -48.34 19.98 -13.87
C ALA A 4 -46.99 20.43 -13.26
N GLN A 5 -46.45 21.48 -13.87
CA GLN A 5 -45.45 22.38 -13.33
C GLN A 5 -46.03 23.25 -12.21
N GLN A 6 -45.23 23.58 -11.20
CA GLN A 6 -45.43 24.79 -10.40
C GLN A 6 -44.15 25.57 -10.23
N THR A 7 -44.14 26.71 -10.89
CA THR A 7 -43.22 27.83 -10.74
C THR A 7 -43.59 28.65 -9.49
N GLY A 8 -42.64 28.91 -8.62
CA GLY A 8 -42.77 29.80 -7.46
C GLY A 8 -41.87 31.02 -7.63
N THR A 9 -42.50 32.16 -7.71
CA THR A 9 -41.95 33.50 -7.95
C THR A 9 -41.32 34.12 -6.70
N LEU A 10 -40.12 34.64 -6.82
CA LEU A 10 -39.36 35.36 -5.79
C LEU A 10 -39.76 36.83 -5.80
N CYS A 11 -40.29 37.34 -4.68
CA CYS A 11 -40.52 38.77 -4.45
C CYS A 11 -39.37 39.39 -3.67
N ILE A 12 -38.72 40.37 -4.33
CA ILE A 12 -37.68 41.22 -3.73
C ILE A 12 -38.38 42.47 -3.15
N LEU A 13 -38.15 42.71 -1.86
CA LEU A 13 -38.61 43.93 -1.18
C LEU A 13 -37.40 44.81 -0.89
N ILE A 14 -37.34 45.98 -1.59
CA ILE A 14 -36.35 47.02 -1.37
C ILE A 14 -36.96 48.04 -0.38
N LEU A 15 -36.29 48.25 0.75
CA LEU A 15 -36.59 49.28 1.71
C LEU A 15 -35.50 50.36 1.67
N VAL A 16 -35.86 51.53 1.16
CA VAL A 16 -35.05 52.77 1.17
C VAL A 16 -35.42 53.53 2.46
N VAL A 17 -34.43 53.77 3.31
CA VAL A 17 -34.58 54.71 4.44
C VAL A 17 -33.60 55.88 4.27
N ALA A 18 -34.17 57.02 4.08
CA ALA A 18 -33.41 58.28 4.07
C ALA A 18 -33.23 58.75 5.54
N GLY A 19 -32.00 59.00 5.92
CA GLY A 19 -31.64 59.54 7.22
C GLY A 19 -30.96 60.90 7.13
N VAL A 20 -31.47 61.82 7.92
CA VAL A 20 -31.18 63.25 8.03
C VAL A 20 -29.81 63.47 8.70
N PHE A 21 -28.98 64.39 8.14
CA PHE A 21 -27.78 64.91 8.75
C PHE A 21 -28.10 65.94 9.85
N ILE A 22 -27.49 65.73 11.04
CA ILE A 22 -27.35 66.80 12.03
C ILE A 22 -25.87 66.93 12.37
N ALA A 23 -25.30 68.08 12.10
CA ALA A 23 -23.96 68.46 12.49
C ALA A 23 -23.90 68.86 13.96
N GLY A 24 -23.06 68.22 14.75
CA GLY A 24 -22.70 68.58 16.10
C GLY A 24 -21.19 68.43 16.31
N CYS A 25 -20.51 69.55 16.49
CA CYS A 25 -19.10 69.54 16.91
C CYS A 25 -19.02 69.28 18.40
N THR A 26 -18.30 68.23 18.82
CA THR A 26 -17.72 68.12 20.16
C THR A 26 -16.33 67.50 20.04
N ASP A 27 -15.32 68.17 20.59
CA ASP A 27 -13.97 67.66 20.83
C ASP A 27 -14.04 66.47 21.75
N GLU A 28 -13.56 65.33 21.26
CA GLU A 28 -13.22 64.18 22.10
C GLU A 28 -11.87 63.58 21.65
N THR A 29 -10.99 63.51 22.64
CA THR A 29 -9.71 62.80 22.55
C THR A 29 -9.96 61.32 22.20
N GLY A 30 -9.68 60.95 20.98
CA GLY A 30 -9.81 59.58 20.48
C GLY A 30 -8.81 58.63 21.15
N PRO A 31 -9.24 57.37 21.40
CA PRO A 31 -8.31 56.34 21.88
C PRO A 31 -7.26 56.02 20.81
N ALA A 32 -6.04 55.70 21.31
CA ALA A 32 -4.89 55.38 20.48
C ALA A 32 -5.23 54.22 19.51
N PRO A 33 -4.66 54.21 18.30
CA PRO A 33 -4.89 53.15 17.33
C PRO A 33 -4.42 51.81 17.91
N THR A 34 -5.38 50.89 18.07
CA THR A 34 -5.10 49.49 18.34
C THR A 34 -4.39 48.93 17.10
N THR A 35 -3.11 48.66 17.20
CA THR A 35 -2.40 47.91 16.17
C THR A 35 -2.94 46.49 16.17
N GLU A 36 -3.71 46.13 15.11
CA GLU A 36 -4.00 44.72 14.81
C GLU A 36 -2.69 43.98 14.69
N PRO A 37 -2.61 42.77 15.29
CA PRO A 37 -1.42 41.95 15.10
C PRO A 37 -1.29 41.61 13.62
N THR A 38 -0.27 42.16 12.97
CA THR A 38 0.13 41.78 11.60
C THR A 38 0.37 40.26 11.62
N ALA A 39 -0.46 39.51 10.92
CA ALA A 39 -0.23 38.08 10.73
C ALA A 39 1.18 37.93 10.12
N THR A 40 2.06 37.30 10.88
CA THR A 40 3.39 36.91 10.40
C THR A 40 3.13 36.01 9.18
N PRO A 41 3.70 36.30 8.00
CA PRO A 41 3.54 35.39 6.88
C PRO A 41 4.10 34.03 7.30
N THR A 42 3.26 32.99 7.29
CA THR A 42 3.72 31.62 7.42
C THR A 42 4.71 31.41 6.26
N ALA A 43 5.98 31.18 6.59
CA ALA A 43 6.98 30.85 5.60
C ALA A 43 6.47 29.62 4.85
N THR A 44 6.19 29.73 3.56
CA THR A 44 5.97 28.59 2.70
C THR A 44 7.29 27.82 2.68
N VAL A 45 7.37 26.72 3.40
CA VAL A 45 8.50 25.82 3.30
C VAL A 45 8.45 25.27 1.88
N MET A 46 9.45 25.57 1.07
CA MET A 46 9.60 24.95 -0.24
C MET A 46 9.87 23.45 0.01
N PRO A 47 9.24 22.53 -0.74
CA PRO A 47 9.53 21.10 -0.59
C PRO A 47 11.02 20.83 -0.82
N ALA A 48 11.57 19.82 -0.13
CA ALA A 48 12.95 19.38 -0.29
C ALA A 48 13.22 18.85 -1.71
N GLY A 49 12.16 18.41 -2.38
CA GLY A 49 12.16 17.88 -3.75
C GLY A 49 10.88 17.10 -4.02
N GLU A 50 10.83 16.50 -5.19
CA GLU A 50 9.77 15.55 -5.58
C GLU A 50 10.38 14.15 -5.64
N VAL A 51 9.64 13.13 -5.22
CA VAL A 51 10.00 11.71 -5.36
C VAL A 51 8.79 10.91 -5.82
N SER A 52 9.02 9.87 -6.61
CA SER A 52 7.97 8.97 -7.09
C SER A 52 8.22 7.54 -6.62
N ILE A 53 7.17 6.91 -6.05
CA ILE A 53 7.23 5.54 -5.54
C ILE A 53 6.29 4.68 -6.38
N GLY A 54 6.87 3.68 -7.07
CA GLY A 54 6.11 2.65 -7.77
C GLY A 54 5.76 1.51 -6.83
N TYR A 55 4.53 0.97 -6.95
CA TYR A 55 4.09 -0.15 -6.13
C TYR A 55 2.99 -0.97 -6.79
N VAL A 56 2.79 -2.19 -6.30
CA VAL A 56 1.69 -3.06 -6.71
C VAL A 56 0.56 -2.97 -5.69
N LEU A 57 -0.69 -3.20 -6.10
CA LEU A 57 -1.86 -3.13 -5.21
C LEU A 57 -2.03 -4.41 -4.37
N TRP A 58 -0.94 -4.87 -3.73
CA TRP A 58 -0.98 -5.91 -2.70
C TRP A 58 -1.08 -5.26 -1.33
N ASP A 59 -1.73 -5.92 -0.40
CA ASP A 59 -1.98 -5.38 0.95
C ASP A 59 -0.67 -4.98 1.65
N SER A 60 0.37 -5.80 1.54
CA SER A 60 1.71 -5.54 2.08
C SER A 60 2.36 -4.29 1.47
N GLU A 61 2.25 -4.13 0.15
CA GLU A 61 2.85 -3.00 -0.57
C GLU A 61 2.06 -1.70 -0.42
N ILE A 62 0.74 -1.81 -0.30
CA ILE A 62 -0.10 -0.64 0.07
C ILE A 62 0.33 -0.12 1.45
N ALA A 63 0.54 -1.00 2.42
CA ALA A 63 0.98 -0.63 3.76
C ALA A 63 2.39 0.00 3.74
N SER A 64 3.39 -0.70 3.18
CA SER A 64 4.78 -0.24 3.17
C SER A 64 4.97 1.05 2.40
N THR A 65 4.32 1.17 1.24
CA THR A 65 4.42 2.35 0.37
C THR A 65 3.81 3.58 1.03
N ASN A 66 2.65 3.45 1.70
CA ASN A 66 2.03 4.59 2.39
C ASN A 66 2.82 5.02 3.64
N VAL A 67 3.42 4.09 4.38
CA VAL A 67 4.33 4.43 5.48
C VAL A 67 5.56 5.17 4.93
N LEU A 68 6.20 4.66 3.88
CA LEU A 68 7.35 5.33 3.27
C LEU A 68 6.98 6.71 2.71
N LYS A 69 5.82 6.84 2.04
CA LYS A 69 5.29 8.14 1.59
C LYS A 69 5.19 9.13 2.76
N THR A 70 4.56 8.73 3.87
CA THR A 70 4.40 9.58 5.05
C THR A 70 5.77 10.00 5.63
N VAL A 71 6.76 9.10 5.61
CA VAL A 71 8.14 9.41 6.04
C VAL A 71 8.78 10.47 5.14
N TYR A 72 8.65 10.35 3.81
CA TYR A 72 9.17 11.35 2.88
C TYR A 72 8.45 12.70 3.01
N GLU A 73 7.13 12.70 3.18
CA GLU A 73 6.36 13.92 3.41
C GLU A 73 6.77 14.61 4.72
N GLN A 74 7.03 13.83 5.79
CA GLN A 74 7.57 14.38 7.03
C GLN A 74 9.00 14.93 6.86
N ALA A 75 9.79 14.39 5.93
CA ALA A 75 11.09 14.92 5.55
C ALA A 75 10.99 16.14 4.62
N GLY A 76 9.79 16.53 4.18
CA GLY A 76 9.52 17.72 3.36
C GLY A 76 9.50 17.46 1.85
N TYR A 77 9.40 16.22 1.39
CA TYR A 77 9.25 15.87 -0.02
C TYR A 77 7.79 15.90 -0.47
N ASP A 78 7.57 16.27 -1.73
CA ASP A 78 6.33 15.96 -2.43
C ASP A 78 6.43 14.53 -2.99
N VAL A 79 5.44 13.67 -2.70
CA VAL A 79 5.50 12.23 -3.06
C VAL A 79 4.39 11.87 -4.03
N GLU A 80 4.78 11.36 -5.21
CA GLU A 80 3.86 10.77 -6.18
C GLU A 80 3.84 9.24 -6.03
N LEU A 81 2.66 8.64 -5.83
CA LEU A 81 2.46 7.19 -5.84
C LEU A 81 1.99 6.72 -7.20
N LYS A 82 2.64 5.67 -7.75
CA LYS A 82 2.30 5.06 -9.04
C LYS A 82 1.97 3.58 -8.86
N ALA A 83 0.67 3.27 -8.83
CA ALA A 83 0.21 1.89 -8.77
C ALA A 83 0.30 1.25 -10.17
N VAL A 84 1.03 0.15 -10.27
CA VAL A 84 1.23 -0.64 -11.50
C VAL A 84 1.37 -2.12 -11.14
N ASP A 85 1.27 -3.01 -12.14
CA ASP A 85 1.55 -4.44 -11.95
C ASP A 85 3.06 -4.71 -11.80
N ALA A 86 3.43 -5.89 -11.28
CA ALA A 86 4.82 -6.22 -10.95
C ALA A 86 5.79 -6.07 -12.13
N GLY A 87 5.49 -6.63 -13.31
CA GLY A 87 6.36 -6.49 -14.49
C GLY A 87 6.56 -5.03 -14.94
N PRO A 88 5.48 -4.26 -15.16
CA PRO A 88 5.55 -2.82 -15.40
C PRO A 88 6.29 -2.03 -14.33
N LEU A 89 6.26 -2.44 -13.05
CA LEU A 89 7.00 -1.79 -11.97
C LEU A 89 8.52 -1.90 -12.19
N TYR A 90 9.02 -3.10 -12.46
CA TYR A 90 10.45 -3.30 -12.72
C TYR A 90 10.90 -2.57 -13.98
N GLN A 91 10.09 -2.59 -15.04
CA GLN A 91 10.36 -1.80 -16.23
C GLN A 91 10.39 -0.29 -15.94
N ALA A 92 9.44 0.22 -15.16
CA ALA A 92 9.37 1.64 -14.82
C ALA A 92 10.58 2.12 -14.00
N LEU A 93 11.11 1.26 -13.11
CA LEU A 93 12.36 1.52 -12.39
C LEU A 93 13.56 1.55 -13.35
N ALA A 94 13.70 0.53 -14.21
CA ALA A 94 14.78 0.45 -15.19
C ALA A 94 14.77 1.62 -16.18
N ASP A 95 13.58 2.07 -16.60
CA ASP A 95 13.40 3.21 -17.51
C ASP A 95 13.47 4.58 -16.79
N GLY A 96 13.63 4.61 -15.47
CA GLY A 96 13.65 5.84 -14.67
C GLY A 96 12.32 6.59 -14.62
N GLN A 97 11.19 5.90 -14.80
CA GLN A 97 9.85 6.47 -14.76
C GLN A 97 9.28 6.57 -13.33
N VAL A 98 9.87 5.84 -12.40
CA VAL A 98 9.69 5.94 -10.96
C VAL A 98 11.06 5.96 -10.30
N ASP A 99 11.19 6.64 -9.16
CA ASP A 99 12.48 6.77 -8.47
C ASP A 99 12.78 5.54 -7.62
N MET A 100 11.77 4.96 -6.98
CA MET A 100 11.97 3.86 -6.04
C MET A 100 10.75 2.94 -5.90
N SER A 101 10.99 1.80 -5.25
CA SER A 101 9.97 0.86 -4.77
C SER A 101 10.49 0.10 -3.55
N VAL A 102 9.56 -0.37 -2.68
CA VAL A 102 9.87 -1.21 -1.51
C VAL A 102 9.20 -2.58 -1.58
N SER A 103 9.01 -3.09 -2.80
CA SER A 103 8.13 -4.22 -3.13
C SER A 103 8.86 -5.40 -3.80
N SER A 104 10.19 -5.53 -3.66
CA SER A 104 10.94 -6.61 -4.33
C SER A 104 11.10 -7.83 -3.42
N TRP A 105 10.36 -8.89 -3.70
CA TRP A 105 10.37 -10.16 -2.95
C TRP A 105 11.47 -11.08 -3.48
N MET A 106 12.52 -11.28 -2.68
CA MET A 106 13.74 -11.95 -3.06
C MET A 106 14.11 -13.09 -2.09
N PRO A 107 14.81 -14.13 -2.53
CA PRO A 107 15.42 -14.27 -3.84
C PRO A 107 14.57 -14.97 -4.91
N THR A 108 13.39 -15.52 -4.59
CA THR A 108 12.69 -16.50 -5.45
C THR A 108 11.49 -15.91 -6.18
N THR A 109 10.66 -15.12 -5.48
CA THR A 109 9.36 -14.67 -6.02
C THR A 109 9.55 -13.73 -7.22
N HIS A 110 10.53 -12.83 -7.16
CA HIS A 110 10.80 -11.86 -8.23
C HIS A 110 12.12 -12.11 -8.98
N ASP A 111 12.69 -13.33 -8.91
CA ASP A 111 13.92 -13.70 -9.59
C ASP A 111 13.88 -13.40 -11.10
N ALA A 112 12.79 -13.77 -11.78
CA ALA A 112 12.64 -13.55 -13.22
C ALA A 112 12.62 -12.07 -13.61
N TYR A 113 12.07 -11.20 -12.76
CA TYR A 113 12.11 -9.76 -12.97
C TYR A 113 13.51 -9.22 -12.71
N TRP A 114 14.16 -9.70 -11.65
CA TRP A 114 15.53 -9.32 -11.34
C TRP A 114 16.51 -9.76 -12.43
N ASP A 115 16.37 -10.97 -12.95
CA ASP A 115 17.17 -11.47 -14.07
C ASP A 115 17.00 -10.63 -15.34
N THR A 116 15.83 -10.00 -15.51
CA THR A 116 15.53 -9.19 -16.71
C THR A 116 15.98 -7.75 -16.58
N TYR A 117 15.83 -7.13 -15.42
CA TYR A 117 15.97 -5.69 -15.21
C TYR A 117 17.04 -5.31 -14.18
N GLY A 118 17.60 -6.27 -13.43
CA GLY A 118 18.49 -6.00 -12.31
C GLY A 118 19.79 -5.27 -12.68
N ASP A 119 20.24 -5.39 -13.95
CA ASP A 119 21.41 -4.63 -14.43
C ASP A 119 21.12 -3.12 -14.57
N ASP A 120 19.85 -2.72 -14.65
CA ASP A 120 19.40 -1.34 -14.85
C ASP A 120 18.70 -0.76 -13.60
N ILE A 121 18.75 -1.48 -12.46
CA ILE A 121 18.11 -1.10 -11.19
C ILE A 121 19.09 -1.25 -10.03
N ASP A 122 19.10 -0.32 -9.10
CA ASP A 122 19.87 -0.42 -7.87
C ASP A 122 19.06 -1.15 -6.78
N MET A 123 19.60 -2.27 -6.26
CA MET A 123 19.10 -2.88 -5.03
C MET A 123 19.70 -2.15 -3.84
N VAL A 124 18.87 -1.33 -3.17
CA VAL A 124 19.31 -0.42 -2.11
C VAL A 124 19.57 -1.16 -0.80
N GLY A 125 18.70 -2.10 -0.46
CA GLY A 125 18.84 -2.92 0.74
C GLY A 125 17.58 -3.69 1.08
N THR A 126 17.70 -4.55 2.11
CA THR A 126 16.55 -5.28 2.65
C THR A 126 15.74 -4.36 3.57
N ASN A 127 14.44 -4.29 3.35
CA ASN A 127 13.54 -3.51 4.21
C ASN A 127 12.69 -4.39 5.14
N LEU A 128 12.53 -5.68 4.84
CA LEU A 128 11.84 -6.65 5.70
C LEU A 128 12.40 -8.05 5.51
N GLU A 129 12.70 -8.73 6.61
CA GLU A 129 13.15 -10.12 6.65
C GLU A 129 12.01 -11.08 7.00
N GLY A 130 12.18 -12.37 6.68
CA GLY A 130 11.26 -13.42 7.10
C GLY A 130 9.97 -13.50 6.28
N ALA A 131 10.00 -12.97 5.06
CA ALA A 131 8.91 -13.11 4.12
C ALA A 131 8.78 -14.55 3.59
N LYS A 132 7.57 -14.95 3.18
CA LYS A 132 7.30 -16.28 2.65
C LYS A 132 6.09 -16.25 1.73
N ILE A 133 6.12 -17.07 0.67
CA ILE A 133 4.96 -17.34 -0.18
C ILE A 133 4.59 -18.83 -0.16
N GLY A 134 3.37 -19.17 -0.58
CA GLY A 134 2.93 -20.57 -0.70
C GLY A 134 1.43 -20.73 -0.89
N LEU A 135 0.97 -21.97 -0.89
CA LEU A 135 -0.47 -22.28 -0.84
C LEU A 135 -0.96 -22.27 0.61
N VAL A 136 -2.06 -21.58 0.84
CA VAL A 136 -2.65 -21.37 2.17
C VAL A 136 -4.06 -21.88 2.21
N VAL A 137 -4.39 -22.56 3.31
CA VAL A 137 -5.74 -23.07 3.60
C VAL A 137 -6.14 -22.71 5.03
N PRO A 138 -7.46 -22.62 5.34
CA PRO A 138 -7.92 -22.58 6.72
C PRO A 138 -7.44 -23.80 7.53
N ARG A 139 -7.09 -23.60 8.79
CA ARG A 139 -6.53 -24.69 9.64
C ARG A 139 -7.49 -25.87 9.85
N TYR A 140 -8.80 -25.66 9.68
CA TYR A 140 -9.79 -26.75 9.76
C TYR A 140 -9.76 -27.69 8.55
N VAL A 141 -9.11 -27.31 7.44
CA VAL A 141 -8.85 -28.17 6.28
C VAL A 141 -7.92 -29.32 6.67
N LYS A 142 -8.25 -30.55 6.24
CA LYS A 142 -7.65 -31.79 6.77
C LYS A 142 -6.51 -32.36 5.91
N ILE A 143 -5.81 -31.48 5.19
CA ILE A 143 -4.54 -31.81 4.52
C ILE A 143 -3.45 -30.90 5.04
N ASP A 144 -2.21 -31.37 5.02
CA ASP A 144 -1.05 -30.58 5.48
C ASP A 144 0.02 -30.36 4.40
N SER A 145 -0.08 -31.03 3.24
CA SER A 145 0.89 -30.96 2.15
C SER A 145 0.21 -30.73 0.79
N ILE A 146 0.93 -30.05 -0.09
CA ILE A 146 0.55 -29.88 -1.51
C ILE A 146 0.35 -31.24 -2.19
N GLU A 147 1.12 -32.27 -1.82
CA GLU A 147 1.00 -33.63 -2.33
C GLU A 147 -0.37 -34.29 -2.07
N GLU A 148 -1.10 -33.79 -1.06
CA GLU A 148 -2.40 -34.34 -0.68
C GLU A 148 -3.57 -33.73 -1.45
N LEU A 149 -3.36 -32.61 -2.17
CA LEU A 149 -4.42 -31.86 -2.85
C LEU A 149 -5.23 -32.74 -3.80
N ASN A 150 -4.59 -33.60 -4.60
CA ASN A 150 -5.30 -34.46 -5.54
C ASN A 150 -6.22 -35.51 -4.86
N ASN A 151 -6.04 -35.78 -3.58
CA ASN A 151 -6.91 -36.69 -2.82
C ASN A 151 -8.26 -36.04 -2.45
N VAL A 152 -8.34 -34.70 -2.57
CA VAL A 152 -9.46 -33.91 -2.08
C VAL A 152 -9.91 -32.84 -3.08
N THR A 153 -9.62 -33.04 -4.36
CA THR A 153 -9.91 -32.07 -5.46
C THR A 153 -11.35 -31.59 -5.46
N ASP A 154 -12.32 -32.50 -5.27
CA ASP A 154 -13.74 -32.16 -5.26
C ASP A 154 -14.13 -31.20 -4.13
N GLN A 155 -13.38 -31.17 -3.02
CA GLN A 155 -13.68 -30.29 -1.87
C GLN A 155 -13.24 -28.85 -2.11
N PHE A 156 -12.35 -28.63 -3.07
CA PHE A 156 -11.88 -27.32 -3.52
C PHE A 156 -12.43 -26.93 -4.90
N ASP A 157 -13.42 -27.67 -5.43
CA ASP A 157 -13.91 -27.53 -6.81
C ASP A 157 -12.79 -27.59 -7.87
N GLY A 158 -11.67 -28.24 -7.57
CA GLY A 158 -10.48 -28.28 -8.42
C GLY A 158 -9.86 -26.89 -8.69
N LYS A 159 -9.96 -25.97 -7.73
CA LYS A 159 -9.50 -24.57 -7.92
C LYS A 159 -8.50 -24.19 -6.84
N ILE A 160 -7.47 -23.42 -7.27
CA ILE A 160 -6.61 -22.60 -6.42
C ILE A 160 -6.93 -21.14 -6.74
N ILE A 161 -7.33 -20.38 -5.73
CA ILE A 161 -7.65 -18.95 -5.94
C ILE A 161 -6.36 -18.16 -5.83
N GLY A 162 -6.00 -17.53 -6.93
CA GLY A 162 -4.82 -16.69 -7.03
C GLY A 162 -5.12 -15.20 -7.02
N ILE A 163 -4.09 -14.42 -7.32
CA ILE A 163 -4.16 -12.98 -7.47
C ILE A 163 -4.04 -12.57 -8.94
N GLU A 164 -3.59 -11.37 -9.27
CA GLU A 164 -3.49 -10.93 -10.66
C GLU A 164 -2.39 -11.68 -11.43
N PRO A 165 -2.59 -11.91 -12.73
CA PRO A 165 -1.57 -12.48 -13.60
C PRO A 165 -0.30 -11.62 -13.60
N GLY A 166 0.87 -12.28 -13.60
CA GLY A 166 2.17 -11.59 -13.56
C GLY A 166 2.75 -11.44 -12.16
N ALA A 167 1.97 -11.62 -11.08
CA ALA A 167 2.56 -11.74 -9.74
C ALA A 167 3.46 -12.98 -9.65
N GLY A 168 4.62 -12.88 -9.01
CA GLY A 168 5.59 -13.98 -8.91
C GLY A 168 5.01 -15.25 -8.27
N ILE A 169 4.14 -15.09 -7.27
CA ILE A 169 3.43 -16.22 -6.63
C ILE A 169 2.49 -16.97 -7.60
N MET A 170 1.95 -16.30 -8.62
CA MET A 170 1.13 -16.95 -9.65
C MET A 170 2.01 -17.87 -10.51
N ALA A 171 3.15 -17.38 -10.95
CA ALA A 171 4.11 -18.19 -11.70
C ALA A 171 4.64 -19.37 -10.86
N ALA A 172 4.91 -19.18 -9.56
CA ALA A 172 5.26 -20.27 -8.64
C ALA A 172 4.13 -21.29 -8.50
N THR A 173 2.87 -20.84 -8.46
CA THR A 173 1.71 -21.73 -8.36
C THR A 173 1.47 -22.52 -9.65
N GLU A 174 1.67 -21.91 -10.82
CA GLU A 174 1.64 -22.63 -12.11
C GLU A 174 2.71 -23.74 -12.15
N ARG A 175 3.94 -23.43 -11.71
CA ARG A 175 5.00 -24.44 -11.58
C ARG A 175 4.63 -25.53 -10.56
N ALA A 176 4.01 -25.18 -9.44
CA ALA A 176 3.56 -26.14 -8.45
C ALA A 176 2.48 -27.11 -9.01
N ILE A 177 1.52 -26.59 -9.77
CA ILE A 177 0.51 -27.41 -10.46
C ILE A 177 1.19 -28.41 -11.39
N GLU A 178 2.19 -28.00 -12.16
CA GLU A 178 2.92 -28.87 -13.08
C GLU A 178 3.78 -29.89 -12.31
N GLU A 179 4.61 -29.44 -11.40
CA GLU A 179 5.58 -30.26 -10.68
C GLU A 179 4.94 -31.32 -9.77
N TYR A 180 3.82 -30.97 -9.12
CA TYR A 180 3.05 -31.91 -8.30
C TYR A 180 2.00 -32.69 -9.10
N GLY A 181 1.80 -32.35 -10.39
CA GLY A 181 0.77 -32.95 -11.23
C GLY A 181 -0.62 -32.76 -10.66
N LEU A 182 -0.93 -31.54 -10.21
CA LEU A 182 -2.21 -31.24 -9.56
C LEU A 182 -3.36 -31.15 -10.58
N ASP A 183 -4.46 -31.76 -10.22
CA ASP A 183 -5.71 -31.74 -10.99
C ASP A 183 -6.54 -30.49 -10.60
N TYR A 184 -5.88 -29.33 -10.70
CA TYR A 184 -6.39 -28.03 -10.24
C TYR A 184 -6.21 -26.97 -11.32
N THR A 185 -7.11 -26.00 -11.30
CA THR A 185 -7.01 -24.78 -12.11
C THR A 185 -6.65 -23.60 -11.21
N LEU A 186 -5.59 -22.88 -11.55
CA LEU A 186 -5.29 -21.59 -10.94
C LEU A 186 -6.27 -20.54 -11.47
N VAL A 187 -7.07 -19.98 -10.58
CA VAL A 187 -8.10 -18.98 -10.92
C VAL A 187 -7.53 -17.59 -10.63
N PRO A 188 -7.21 -16.79 -11.67
CA PRO A 188 -6.68 -15.45 -11.43
C PRO A 188 -7.78 -14.53 -10.88
N SER A 189 -7.38 -13.62 -9.99
CA SER A 189 -8.25 -12.56 -9.46
C SER A 189 -7.45 -11.28 -9.17
N SER A 190 -7.66 -10.62 -8.05
CA SER A 190 -6.78 -9.59 -7.49
C SER A 190 -6.50 -9.93 -6.03
N SER A 191 -5.50 -9.30 -5.39
CA SER A 191 -5.23 -9.47 -3.96
C SER A 191 -6.51 -9.32 -3.14
N ALA A 192 -7.21 -8.21 -3.30
CA ALA A 192 -8.46 -7.94 -2.58
C ALA A 192 -9.58 -8.96 -2.88
N ALA A 193 -9.73 -9.42 -4.14
CA ALA A 193 -10.75 -10.38 -4.50
C ALA A 193 -10.43 -11.79 -3.96
N MET A 194 -9.17 -12.20 -3.93
CA MET A 194 -8.73 -13.44 -3.30
C MET A 194 -8.99 -13.40 -1.79
N ALA A 195 -8.63 -12.29 -1.13
CA ALA A 195 -8.85 -12.12 0.31
C ALA A 195 -10.35 -12.14 0.67
N ALA A 196 -11.21 -11.51 -0.15
CA ALA A 196 -12.66 -11.56 0.04
C ALA A 196 -13.23 -12.98 -0.10
N GLN A 197 -12.76 -13.76 -1.10
CA GLN A 197 -13.18 -15.16 -1.26
C GLN A 197 -12.70 -16.03 -0.09
N LEU A 198 -11.47 -15.80 0.42
CA LEU A 198 -10.96 -16.49 1.60
C LEU A 198 -11.83 -16.17 2.83
N THR A 199 -12.18 -14.90 3.03
CA THR A 199 -13.04 -14.45 4.14
C THR A 199 -14.40 -15.14 4.09
N ASP A 200 -15.07 -15.12 2.94
CA ASP A 200 -16.37 -15.74 2.75
C ASP A 200 -16.33 -17.26 3.02
N ALA A 201 -15.37 -17.96 2.45
CA ALA A 201 -15.18 -19.39 2.67
C ALA A 201 -14.86 -19.71 4.14
N TYR A 202 -14.02 -18.91 4.80
CA TYR A 202 -13.66 -19.09 6.21
C TYR A 202 -14.88 -18.95 7.14
N GLU A 203 -15.69 -17.91 6.93
CA GLU A 203 -16.89 -17.64 7.73
C GLU A 203 -17.97 -18.74 7.55
N ASN A 204 -18.04 -19.35 6.36
CA ASN A 204 -18.95 -20.45 6.05
C ASN A 204 -18.39 -21.85 6.35
N TYR A 205 -17.15 -21.96 6.86
CA TYR A 205 -16.44 -23.22 7.06
C TYR A 205 -16.29 -24.06 5.79
N GLU A 206 -16.20 -23.42 4.64
CA GLU A 206 -15.95 -24.02 3.34
C GLU A 206 -14.46 -24.27 3.12
N TRP A 207 -14.12 -25.28 2.33
CA TRP A 207 -12.74 -25.54 1.97
C TRP A 207 -12.31 -24.60 0.85
N ILE A 208 -11.20 -23.92 1.05
CA ILE A 208 -10.59 -23.05 0.04
C ILE A 208 -9.06 -23.20 0.12
N VAL A 209 -8.41 -23.17 -1.02
CA VAL A 209 -6.96 -23.02 -1.15
C VAL A 209 -6.66 -21.76 -1.95
N VAL A 210 -5.81 -20.92 -1.38
CA VAL A 210 -5.45 -19.62 -1.99
C VAL A 210 -3.93 -19.49 -2.10
N THR A 211 -3.47 -18.64 -3.01
CA THR A 211 -2.10 -18.14 -2.95
C THR A 211 -1.96 -17.24 -1.73
N GLY A 212 -0.88 -17.38 -0.99
CA GLY A 212 -0.71 -16.62 0.24
C GLY A 212 0.74 -16.26 0.52
N TRP A 213 0.94 -15.17 1.24
CA TRP A 213 2.24 -14.70 1.68
C TRP A 213 2.19 -14.13 3.09
N THR A 214 3.35 -14.10 3.72
CA THR A 214 3.60 -13.51 5.04
C THR A 214 4.72 -12.48 4.90
N PRO A 215 4.58 -11.26 5.50
CA PRO A 215 3.48 -10.83 6.38
C PRO A 215 2.17 -10.53 5.64
N HIS A 216 1.04 -10.79 6.29
CA HIS A 216 -0.28 -10.42 5.77
C HIS A 216 -1.33 -10.48 6.88
N TRP A 217 -2.24 -9.48 6.93
CA TRP A 217 -3.31 -9.36 7.91
C TRP A 217 -4.20 -10.61 8.02
N LYS A 218 -4.38 -11.39 6.93
CA LYS A 218 -5.19 -12.61 6.95
C LYS A 218 -4.73 -13.65 7.95
N PHE A 219 -3.42 -13.74 8.24
CA PHE A 219 -2.89 -14.65 9.27
C PHE A 219 -3.09 -14.13 10.70
N VAL A 220 -3.28 -12.83 10.86
CA VAL A 220 -3.67 -12.21 12.13
C VAL A 220 -5.15 -12.45 12.42
N ARG A 221 -5.99 -12.32 11.39
CA ARG A 221 -7.46 -12.41 11.51
C ARG A 221 -7.98 -13.84 11.53
N PHE A 222 -7.40 -14.73 10.74
CA PHE A 222 -7.87 -16.10 10.53
C PHE A 222 -6.83 -17.12 10.97
N ASP A 223 -7.28 -18.26 11.50
CA ASP A 223 -6.42 -19.40 11.78
C ASP A 223 -6.15 -20.16 10.47
N LEU A 224 -5.07 -19.78 9.80
CA LEU A 224 -4.63 -20.31 8.52
C LEU A 224 -3.38 -21.16 8.69
N LYS A 225 -3.07 -21.95 7.67
CA LYS A 225 -1.79 -22.65 7.55
C LYS A 225 -1.34 -22.69 6.10
N TYR A 226 -0.02 -22.65 5.91
CA TYR A 226 0.59 -23.06 4.65
C TYR A 226 0.48 -24.58 4.50
N LEU A 227 0.30 -25.03 3.26
CA LEU A 227 0.58 -26.41 2.91
C LEU A 227 2.08 -26.63 2.79
N ASP A 228 2.58 -27.74 3.30
CA ASP A 228 3.98 -28.13 3.12
C ASP A 228 4.31 -28.30 1.63
N ASP A 229 5.45 -27.78 1.23
CA ASP A 229 6.00 -27.84 -0.13
C ASP A 229 7.26 -28.72 -0.16
N PRO A 230 7.15 -30.07 -0.18
CA PRO A 230 8.31 -30.97 -0.14
C PRO A 230 9.24 -30.83 -1.34
N LYS A 231 8.76 -30.32 -2.47
CA LYS A 231 9.58 -30.11 -3.68
C LYS A 231 10.25 -28.73 -3.69
N GLY A 232 9.89 -27.82 -2.78
CA GLY A 232 10.48 -26.49 -2.67
C GLY A 232 10.17 -25.58 -3.84
N VAL A 233 9.01 -25.72 -4.47
CA VAL A 233 8.62 -24.93 -5.65
C VAL A 233 8.41 -23.47 -5.31
N TYR A 234 7.94 -23.18 -4.08
CA TYR A 234 7.75 -21.83 -3.56
C TYR A 234 9.01 -21.22 -2.93
N GLY A 235 10.13 -21.96 -2.95
CA GLY A 235 11.36 -21.53 -2.31
C GLY A 235 11.33 -21.66 -0.79
N GLY A 236 12.17 -20.88 -0.12
CA GLY A 236 12.29 -20.85 1.33
C GLY A 236 11.79 -19.55 1.95
N GLU A 237 12.48 -19.13 2.99
CA GLU A 237 12.32 -17.81 3.56
C GLU A 237 12.88 -16.76 2.61
N GLU A 238 12.16 -15.66 2.44
CA GLU A 238 12.50 -14.54 1.58
C GLU A 238 12.68 -13.26 2.39
N TYR A 239 13.15 -12.23 1.71
CA TYR A 239 13.18 -10.86 2.21
C TYR A 239 12.54 -9.93 1.19
N ILE A 240 12.07 -8.76 1.65
CA ILE A 240 11.59 -7.70 0.78
C ILE A 240 12.70 -6.65 0.67
N ALA A 241 13.07 -6.30 -0.55
CA ALA A 241 14.10 -5.32 -0.84
C ALA A 241 13.52 -3.98 -1.31
N SER A 242 14.22 -2.91 -0.96
CA SER A 242 14.06 -1.59 -1.52
C SER A 242 14.87 -1.49 -2.82
N LEU A 243 14.24 -0.98 -3.88
CA LEU A 243 14.84 -0.75 -5.19
C LEU A 243 14.82 0.75 -5.51
N ALA A 244 15.81 1.19 -6.29
CA ALA A 244 15.84 2.54 -6.85
C ALA A 244 16.25 2.48 -8.34
N ARG A 245 15.81 3.46 -9.13
CA ARG A 245 16.35 3.65 -10.48
C ARG A 245 17.84 3.98 -10.41
N GLN A 246 18.59 3.63 -11.44
CA GLN A 246 19.98 4.04 -11.54
C GLN A 246 20.13 5.57 -11.51
N GLY A 247 21.17 6.05 -10.83
CA GLY A 247 21.47 7.47 -10.69
C GLY A 247 20.63 8.22 -9.65
N PHE A 248 19.68 7.55 -8.97
CA PHE A 248 18.86 8.20 -7.95
C PHE A 248 19.69 8.69 -6.74
N SER A 249 20.73 7.94 -6.36
CA SER A 249 21.65 8.32 -5.29
C SER A 249 22.45 9.59 -5.60
N GLU A 250 22.77 9.84 -6.88
CA GLU A 250 23.42 11.06 -7.32
C GLU A 250 22.47 12.24 -7.47
N ASP A 251 21.26 11.96 -7.99
CA ASP A 251 20.25 13.00 -8.25
C ASP A 251 19.65 13.53 -6.96
N ASN A 252 19.38 12.63 -5.99
CA ASN A 252 18.73 12.97 -4.71
C ASN A 252 19.32 12.15 -3.54
N PRO A 253 20.56 12.45 -3.12
CA PRO A 253 21.27 11.67 -2.10
C PRO A 253 20.57 11.63 -0.73
N GLU A 254 19.83 12.69 -0.37
CA GLU A 254 19.10 12.73 0.90
C GLU A 254 17.89 11.81 0.86
N ALA A 255 17.12 11.79 -0.24
CA ALA A 255 16.02 10.85 -0.43
C ALA A 255 16.53 9.40 -0.51
N TYR A 256 17.60 9.15 -1.26
CA TYR A 256 18.21 7.82 -1.32
C TYR A 256 18.63 7.31 0.06
N ALA A 257 19.22 8.16 0.89
CA ALA A 257 19.63 7.80 2.24
C ALA A 257 18.44 7.48 3.18
N ILE A 258 17.27 8.06 2.96
CA ILE A 258 16.03 7.65 3.66
C ILE A 258 15.63 6.24 3.23
N LEU A 259 15.63 5.96 1.92
CA LEU A 259 15.29 4.64 1.37
C LEU A 259 16.26 3.56 1.87
N GLU A 260 17.56 3.85 1.93
CA GLU A 260 18.60 2.94 2.43
C GLU A 260 18.39 2.55 3.89
N ARG A 261 17.87 3.47 4.71
CA ARG A 261 17.62 3.24 6.13
C ARG A 261 16.23 2.69 6.43
N PHE A 262 15.32 2.74 5.47
CA PHE A 262 13.96 2.23 5.64
C PHE A 262 13.99 0.72 5.90
N GLY A 263 13.38 0.31 6.99
CA GLY A 263 13.26 -1.11 7.35
C GLY A 263 12.40 -1.28 8.60
N TRP A 264 11.59 -2.32 8.59
CA TRP A 264 10.66 -2.60 9.65
C TRP A 264 10.42 -4.12 9.83
N GLU A 265 9.68 -4.47 10.87
CA GLU A 265 9.40 -5.86 11.20
C GLU A 265 8.07 -6.31 10.56
N SER A 266 7.91 -7.62 10.38
CA SER A 266 6.64 -8.19 9.89
C SER A 266 5.42 -7.73 10.70
N SER A 267 5.56 -7.63 12.03
CA SER A 267 4.49 -7.15 12.91
C SER A 267 4.08 -5.70 12.67
N ASP A 268 5.02 -4.83 12.27
CA ASP A 268 4.74 -3.44 11.94
C ASP A 268 3.86 -3.36 10.67
N MET A 269 4.23 -4.13 9.64
CA MET A 269 3.48 -4.22 8.39
C MET A 269 2.08 -4.81 8.61
N GLU A 270 1.98 -5.86 9.42
CA GLU A 270 0.71 -6.50 9.77
C GLU A 270 -0.22 -5.54 10.54
N GLU A 271 0.31 -4.70 11.44
CA GLU A 271 -0.45 -3.69 12.17
C GLU A 271 -1.08 -2.67 11.20
N VAL A 272 -0.29 -2.14 10.26
CA VAL A 272 -0.79 -1.17 9.27
C VAL A 272 -1.81 -1.82 8.33
N MET A 273 -1.53 -3.02 7.82
CA MET A 273 -2.48 -3.75 6.98
C MET A 273 -3.79 -4.03 7.70
N LEU A 274 -3.74 -4.43 8.98
CA LEU A 274 -4.93 -4.72 9.77
C LEU A 274 -5.78 -3.47 10.01
N ALA A 275 -5.15 -2.32 10.25
CA ALA A 275 -5.85 -1.04 10.38
C ALA A 275 -6.57 -0.66 9.09
N ILE A 276 -5.96 -0.90 7.92
CA ILE A 276 -6.59 -0.68 6.61
C ILE A 276 -7.78 -1.62 6.43
N GLU A 277 -7.63 -2.90 6.74
CA GLU A 277 -8.71 -3.89 6.66
C GLU A 277 -9.87 -3.57 7.62
N ASP A 278 -9.59 -2.96 8.77
CA ASP A 278 -10.59 -2.50 9.73
C ASP A 278 -11.29 -1.18 9.31
N GLY A 279 -10.93 -0.63 8.15
CA GLY A 279 -11.62 0.47 7.48
C GLY A 279 -10.93 1.83 7.56
N ALA A 280 -9.67 1.91 8.03
CA ALA A 280 -8.87 3.11 7.87
C ALA A 280 -8.47 3.29 6.40
N THR A 281 -8.25 4.54 5.96
CA THR A 281 -7.58 4.75 4.68
C THR A 281 -6.12 4.33 4.80
N PRO A 282 -5.44 3.93 3.70
CA PRO A 282 -4.01 3.62 3.73
C PRO A 282 -3.17 4.77 4.29
N GLU A 283 -3.51 6.00 3.97
CA GLU A 283 -2.86 7.20 4.47
C GLU A 283 -3.04 7.39 5.98
N ASP A 284 -4.28 7.22 6.48
CA ASP A 284 -4.56 7.37 7.92
C ASP A 284 -3.89 6.26 8.74
N ALA A 285 -3.88 5.02 8.24
CA ALA A 285 -3.21 3.90 8.90
C ALA A 285 -1.69 4.11 8.95
N ALA A 286 -1.09 4.54 7.84
CA ALA A 286 0.33 4.86 7.76
C ALA A 286 0.70 6.03 8.68
N GLN A 287 -0.09 7.11 8.68
CA GLN A 287 0.14 8.26 9.56
C GLN A 287 0.06 7.87 11.04
N ALA A 288 -0.93 7.06 11.42
CA ALA A 288 -1.07 6.59 12.80
C ALA A 288 0.14 5.75 13.25
N TRP A 289 0.64 4.87 12.37
CA TRP A 289 1.83 4.08 12.65
C TRP A 289 3.08 4.97 12.76
N VAL A 290 3.27 5.91 11.84
CA VAL A 290 4.38 6.86 11.84
C VAL A 290 4.36 7.71 13.11
N ASP A 291 3.20 8.21 13.53
CA ASP A 291 3.05 8.99 14.76
C ASP A 291 3.43 8.19 16.02
N ALA A 292 3.12 6.90 16.05
CA ALA A 292 3.45 5.98 17.14
C ALA A 292 4.93 5.56 17.15
N ASN A 293 5.65 5.67 16.02
CA ASN A 293 7.01 5.17 15.83
C ASN A 293 8.04 6.28 15.53
N GLN A 294 7.87 7.48 16.05
CA GLN A 294 8.65 8.67 15.71
C GLN A 294 10.18 8.49 15.91
N ASP A 295 10.62 7.72 16.89
CA ASP A 295 12.05 7.48 17.11
C ASP A 295 12.68 6.74 15.90
N ARG A 296 11.97 5.78 15.33
CA ARG A 296 12.38 5.03 14.13
C ARG A 296 12.33 5.93 12.90
N VAL A 297 11.25 6.67 12.72
CA VAL A 297 11.07 7.61 11.61
C VAL A 297 12.15 8.69 11.59
N ILE A 298 12.46 9.28 12.75
CA ILE A 298 13.54 10.27 12.89
C ILE A 298 14.90 9.65 12.54
N TYR A 299 15.15 8.38 12.91
CA TYR A 299 16.36 7.67 12.51
C TYR A 299 16.44 7.51 10.98
N TRP A 300 15.34 7.17 10.31
CA TRP A 300 15.31 7.07 8.84
C TRP A 300 15.58 8.41 8.15
N ILE A 301 15.01 9.49 8.68
CA ILE A 301 15.14 10.83 8.07
C ILE A 301 16.51 11.46 8.33
N ASN A 302 17.03 11.44 9.55
CA ASN A 302 18.07 12.38 10.01
C ASN A 302 19.46 11.79 10.22
N ARG A 303 19.79 10.59 9.77
CA ARG A 303 21.10 10.01 10.06
C ARG A 303 22.01 9.79 8.85
#